data_200dcd69986e3e99f399a31a7768fa27
#
_entry.id   200dcd69986e3e99f399a31a7768fa27
#
_cell.length_a   1.000
_cell.length_b   1.000
_cell.length_c   1.000
_cell.angle_alpha   90.00
_cell.angle_beta   90.00
_cell.angle_gamma   90.00
#
_symmetry.space_group_name_H-M   'P 1'
#
loop_
_entity.id
_entity.type
_entity.pdbx_description
1 polymer ?
#
loop_
_entity_poly.entity_id
_entity_poly.type
_entity_poly.pdbx_seq_one_letter_code
_entity_poly.pdbx_strand_id
1 'polypeptide(L)'
;AIFWDWDIGHLYELEHIWVYTDKNKNISRVDASWHGNFNSMDNIEIKGETHPVLYSQPGKHAFAPDPSWFEPRERFILPCTQETGISGLLITNLFKGKMTKTIEDDELVLKYLTRFAFTPSFNFTKEFHFDSSYFYPWEEVYNWIPKRIKEILENIKKEV
;
A
#
# COMPACT_ATOMS: atom_id res chain seq x y z
N ALA A 1 8.71 -3.18 4.97
CA ALA A 1 7.77 -3.12 3.85
C ALA A 1 6.45 -3.78 4.26
N ILE A 2 5.36 -3.30 3.71
CA ILE A 2 4.01 -3.83 3.90
C ILE A 2 3.46 -4.13 2.50
N PHE A 3 3.11 -5.39 2.27
CA PHE A 3 2.54 -5.84 1.01
C PHE A 3 1.00 -5.85 1.10
N TRP A 4 0.36 -5.37 0.04
CA TRP A 4 -1.08 -5.40 -0.15
C TRP A 4 -1.40 -6.15 -1.44
N ASP A 5 -2.40 -7.01 -1.43
CA ASP A 5 -2.81 -7.78 -2.61
C ASP A 5 -3.27 -6.87 -3.77
N TRP A 6 -3.85 -5.72 -3.46
CA TRP A 6 -4.22 -4.70 -4.43
C TRP A 6 -4.25 -3.29 -3.82
N ASP A 7 -3.98 -2.32 -4.66
CA ASP A 7 -4.29 -0.91 -4.53
C ASP A 7 -5.55 -0.64 -5.37
N ILE A 8 -6.29 0.42 -5.12
CA ILE A 8 -7.50 0.68 -5.90
C ILE A 8 -7.20 1.02 -7.36
N GLY A 9 -6.02 1.52 -7.68
CA GLY A 9 -5.60 1.89 -9.03
C GLY A 9 -4.85 0.80 -9.79
N HIS A 10 -4.31 -0.21 -9.09
CA HIS A 10 -3.51 -1.29 -9.70
C HIS A 10 -3.41 -2.53 -8.81
N LEU A 11 -3.05 -3.65 -9.42
CA LEU A 11 -2.81 -4.88 -8.67
C LEU A 11 -1.52 -4.76 -7.88
N TYR A 12 -1.58 -5.15 -6.63
CA TYR A 12 -0.62 -5.09 -5.54
C TYR A 12 -0.05 -3.70 -5.22
N GLU A 13 0.32 -3.50 -3.97
CA GLU A 13 1.10 -2.36 -3.51
C GLU A 13 2.16 -2.83 -2.50
N LEU A 14 3.27 -2.11 -2.45
CA LEU A 14 4.36 -2.35 -1.51
C LEU A 14 4.79 -1.01 -0.89
N GLU A 15 4.25 -0.74 0.27
CA GLU A 15 4.55 0.47 1.02
C GLU A 15 5.63 0.22 2.08
N HIS A 16 6.30 1.29 2.48
CA HIS A 16 7.44 1.20 3.39
C HIS A 16 7.30 2.18 4.56
N ILE A 17 7.70 1.72 5.74
CA ILE A 17 7.87 2.54 6.93
C ILE A 17 9.29 2.29 7.45
N TRP A 18 10.05 3.34 7.69
CA TRP A 18 11.38 3.30 8.28
C TRP A 18 11.32 3.90 9.67
N VAL A 19 11.56 3.10 10.68
CA VAL A 19 11.58 3.53 12.08
C VAL A 19 13.05 3.60 12.52
N TYR A 20 13.49 4.80 12.84
CA TYR A 20 14.83 5.06 13.36
C TYR A 20 14.78 5.13 14.88
N THR A 21 15.71 4.47 15.53
CA THR A 21 15.81 4.45 17.00
C THR A 21 17.13 5.02 17.48
N ASP A 22 17.12 5.61 18.67
CA ASP A 22 18.32 6.02 19.37
C ASP A 22 19.01 4.82 20.04
N LYS A 23 20.13 5.08 20.72
CA LYS A 23 20.89 4.05 21.47
C LYS A 23 20.10 3.38 22.61
N ASN A 24 19.04 4.01 23.08
CA ASN A 24 18.16 3.51 24.14
C ASN A 24 16.93 2.79 23.54
N LYS A 25 16.87 2.64 22.19
CA LYS A 25 15.75 2.05 21.44
C LYS A 25 14.48 2.91 21.41
N ASN A 26 14.56 4.18 21.79
CA ASN A 26 13.43 5.11 21.61
C ASN A 26 13.33 5.52 20.14
N ILE A 27 12.12 5.72 19.65
CA ILE A 27 11.90 6.22 18.29
C ILE A 27 12.45 7.66 18.21
N SER A 28 13.39 7.88 17.27
CA SER A 28 13.98 9.19 17.02
C SER A 28 13.44 9.85 15.74
N ARG A 29 12.99 9.05 14.77
CA ARG A 29 12.41 9.51 13.50
C ARG A 29 11.59 8.38 12.88
N VAL A 30 10.57 8.74 12.13
CA VAL A 30 9.85 7.81 11.25
C VAL A 30 9.74 8.45 9.86
N ASP A 31 10.08 7.69 8.83
CA ASP A 31 9.80 8.03 7.43
C ASP A 31 8.82 7.00 6.87
N ALA A 32 8.00 7.41 5.92
CA ALA A 32 7.10 6.48 5.24
C ALA A 32 6.92 6.82 3.76
N SER A 33 6.60 5.82 2.96
CA SER A 33 6.40 5.96 1.54
C SER A 33 5.13 6.77 1.21
N TRP A 34 5.22 7.51 0.10
CA TRP A 34 4.19 8.40 -0.39
C TRP A 34 4.29 8.53 -1.92
N HIS A 35 3.46 7.78 -2.66
CA HIS A 35 3.35 7.86 -4.13
C HIS A 35 4.72 7.83 -4.86
N GLY A 36 5.50 6.79 -4.60
CA GLY A 36 6.81 6.61 -5.22
C GLY A 36 7.95 7.45 -4.62
N ASN A 37 7.66 8.26 -3.63
CA ASN A 37 8.62 9.00 -2.80
C ASN A 37 8.50 8.55 -1.34
N PHE A 38 9.17 9.26 -0.45
CA PHE A 38 8.99 9.12 0.99
C PHE A 38 9.08 10.48 1.68
N ASN A 39 8.44 10.60 2.83
CA ASN A 39 8.45 11.81 3.65
C ASN A 39 8.77 11.46 5.09
N SER A 40 9.34 12.42 5.82
CA SER A 40 9.41 12.36 7.27
C SER A 40 8.00 12.50 7.85
N MET A 41 7.69 11.65 8.83
CA MET A 41 6.42 11.63 9.54
C MET A 41 6.57 12.42 10.83
N ASP A 42 6.60 13.75 10.71
CA ASP A 42 6.82 14.63 11.85
C ASP A 42 5.55 14.72 12.72
N ASN A 43 5.76 14.87 14.05
CA ASN A 43 4.70 15.04 15.03
C ASN A 43 3.66 13.90 15.11
N ILE A 44 4.07 12.68 14.74
CA ILE A 44 3.19 11.51 14.86
C ILE A 44 2.93 11.15 16.32
N GLU A 45 1.78 10.54 16.57
CA GLU A 45 1.51 9.89 17.85
C GLU A 45 2.39 8.64 17.98
N ILE A 46 3.00 8.47 19.16
CA ILE A 46 3.73 7.23 19.53
C ILE A 46 2.98 6.57 20.69
N LYS A 47 2.32 5.46 20.44
CA LYS A 47 1.64 4.66 21.48
C LYS A 47 2.64 3.80 22.22
N GLY A 48 2.56 3.80 23.57
CA GLY A 48 3.42 2.96 24.39
C GLY A 48 4.91 3.15 24.17
N GLU A 49 5.34 4.37 23.80
CA GLU A 49 6.74 4.79 23.56
C GLU A 49 7.42 4.15 22.35
N THR A 50 6.84 3.09 21.75
CA THR A 50 7.50 2.27 20.72
C THR A 50 6.67 2.04 19.46
N HIS A 51 5.41 2.45 19.43
CA HIS A 51 4.50 2.17 18.31
C HIS A 51 4.07 3.46 17.60
N PRO A 52 4.68 3.80 16.45
CA PRO A 52 4.27 4.97 15.68
C PRO A 52 2.89 4.74 15.06
N VAL A 53 2.02 5.75 15.16
CA VAL A 53 0.69 5.75 14.53
C VAL A 53 0.77 6.49 13.21
N LEU A 54 0.39 5.83 12.13
CA LEU A 54 0.32 6.40 10.79
C LEU A 54 -1.06 6.18 10.19
N TYR A 55 -1.46 7.09 9.33
CA TYR A 55 -2.73 7.03 8.62
C TYR A 55 -2.49 6.56 7.19
N SER A 56 -3.17 5.48 6.79
CA SER A 56 -3.07 4.96 5.44
C SER A 56 -4.11 5.60 4.53
N GLN A 57 -3.67 6.09 3.37
CA GLN A 57 -4.58 6.66 2.37
C GLN A 57 -5.61 5.61 1.93
N PRO A 58 -6.91 5.95 1.99
CA PRO A 58 -7.96 5.03 1.55
C PRO A 58 -7.75 4.56 0.11
N GLY A 59 -7.71 3.24 -0.08
CA GLY A 59 -7.55 2.59 -1.38
C GLY A 59 -6.14 2.63 -1.99
N LYS A 60 -5.29 3.61 -1.61
CA LYS A 60 -3.95 3.82 -2.19
C LYS A 60 -2.80 3.41 -1.26
N HIS A 61 -3.08 3.23 0.02
CA HIS A 61 -2.19 2.73 1.07
C HIS A 61 -0.98 3.61 1.43
N ALA A 62 -0.67 4.69 0.72
CA ALA A 62 0.37 5.65 1.11
C ALA A 62 0.16 6.17 2.54
N PHE A 63 1.25 6.44 3.28
CA PHE A 63 1.17 6.80 4.68
C PHE A 63 1.29 8.31 4.92
N ALA A 64 0.54 8.79 5.91
CA ALA A 64 0.60 10.16 6.41
C ALA A 64 0.69 10.21 7.94
N PRO A 65 1.30 11.26 8.52
CA PRO A 65 1.40 11.42 9.97
C PRO A 65 0.07 11.79 10.61
N ASP A 66 -0.87 12.33 9.80
CA ASP A 66 -2.15 12.88 10.28
C ASP A 66 -3.18 12.93 9.14
N PRO A 67 -4.50 12.81 9.44
CA PRO A 67 -5.55 12.83 8.42
C PRO A 67 -5.61 14.07 7.54
N SER A 68 -5.12 15.22 7.99
CA SER A 68 -5.18 16.49 7.23
C SER A 68 -4.34 16.42 5.94
N TRP A 69 -3.37 15.52 5.85
CA TRP A 69 -2.60 15.31 4.63
C TRP A 69 -3.45 14.85 3.44
N PHE A 70 -4.63 14.31 3.70
CA PHE A 70 -5.55 13.86 2.67
C PHE A 70 -6.51 14.96 2.19
N GLU A 71 -6.16 16.23 2.41
CA GLU A 71 -6.85 17.41 1.88
C GLU A 71 -5.98 18.14 0.84
N PRO A 72 -6.56 18.67 -0.27
CA PRO A 72 -7.97 18.63 -0.64
C PRO A 72 -8.43 17.21 -1.01
N ARG A 73 -9.59 16.83 -0.50
CA ARG A 73 -10.13 15.46 -0.60
C ARG A 73 -10.40 15.00 -2.03
N GLU A 74 -10.73 15.90 -2.93
CA GLU A 74 -11.09 15.57 -4.32
C GLU A 74 -9.99 14.74 -5.01
N ARG A 75 -8.72 15.13 -4.91
CA ARG A 75 -7.59 14.40 -5.50
C ARG A 75 -7.39 12.99 -4.95
N PHE A 76 -7.98 12.68 -3.79
CA PHE A 76 -7.94 11.35 -3.19
C PHE A 76 -9.23 10.56 -3.41
N ILE A 77 -10.30 11.21 -3.92
CA ILE A 77 -11.57 10.57 -4.27
C ILE A 77 -11.49 9.95 -5.67
N LEU A 78 -10.94 10.68 -6.66
CA LEU A 78 -10.88 10.23 -8.04
C LEU A 78 -10.24 8.86 -8.23
N PRO A 79 -9.07 8.55 -7.62
CA PRO A 79 -8.48 7.22 -7.71
C PRO A 79 -9.38 6.09 -7.20
N CYS A 80 -10.21 6.38 -6.20
CA CYS A 80 -11.11 5.40 -5.60
C CYS A 80 -12.44 5.25 -6.34
N THR A 81 -12.75 6.15 -7.28
CA THR A 81 -14.05 6.18 -7.98
C THR A 81 -13.90 6.01 -9.50
N GLN A 82 -13.37 7.02 -10.18
CA GLN A 82 -13.33 7.10 -11.65
C GLN A 82 -12.06 6.47 -12.25
N GLU A 83 -10.97 6.44 -11.48
CA GLU A 83 -9.65 5.96 -11.93
C GLU A 83 -9.30 4.58 -11.38
N THR A 84 -10.31 3.87 -10.87
CA THR A 84 -10.14 2.53 -10.28
C THR A 84 -9.59 1.55 -11.32
N GLY A 85 -8.48 0.89 -10.99
CA GLY A 85 -7.85 -0.14 -11.83
C GLY A 85 -7.11 0.37 -13.06
N ILE A 86 -7.06 1.68 -13.29
CA ILE A 86 -6.54 2.28 -14.54
C ILE A 86 -5.07 1.93 -14.83
N SER A 87 -4.28 1.63 -13.80
CA SER A 87 -2.86 1.29 -13.95
C SER A 87 -2.59 -0.21 -14.13
N GLY A 88 -3.65 -1.03 -14.10
CA GLY A 88 -3.55 -2.47 -14.37
C GLY A 88 -2.60 -3.22 -13.44
N LEU A 89 -1.77 -4.09 -13.98
CA LEU A 89 -0.70 -4.74 -13.23
C LEU A 89 0.55 -3.86 -13.25
N LEU A 90 0.93 -3.31 -12.11
CA LEU A 90 2.13 -2.51 -11.98
C LEU A 90 3.38 -3.40 -11.90
N ILE A 91 4.39 -3.16 -12.74
CA ILE A 91 5.72 -3.79 -12.62
C ILE A 91 6.72 -2.71 -12.27
N THR A 92 7.06 -2.63 -10.99
CA THR A 92 8.07 -1.69 -10.49
C THR A 92 9.48 -2.11 -10.89
N ASN A 93 10.44 -1.18 -10.81
CA ASN A 93 11.85 -1.48 -11.05
C ASN A 93 12.39 -2.62 -10.14
N LEU A 94 11.83 -2.77 -8.95
CA LEU A 94 12.18 -3.82 -7.99
C LEU A 94 11.92 -5.23 -8.55
N PHE A 95 10.85 -5.40 -9.34
CA PHE A 95 10.45 -6.69 -9.90
C PHE A 95 10.68 -6.81 -11.41
N LYS A 96 11.37 -5.83 -12.01
CA LYS A 96 11.76 -5.89 -13.41
C LYS A 96 12.61 -7.14 -13.69
N GLY A 97 12.17 -7.95 -14.67
CA GLY A 97 12.81 -9.23 -15.00
C GLY A 97 12.37 -10.42 -14.13
N LYS A 98 11.63 -10.19 -13.03
CA LYS A 98 10.99 -11.27 -12.26
C LYS A 98 9.52 -11.44 -12.58
N MET A 99 8.90 -10.40 -13.12
CA MET A 99 7.50 -10.37 -13.54
C MET A 99 7.39 -9.86 -14.97
N THR A 100 6.38 -10.35 -15.65
CA THR A 100 5.95 -9.87 -16.97
C THR A 100 4.44 -9.68 -16.95
N LYS A 101 3.91 -8.84 -17.82
CA LYS A 101 2.46 -8.65 -18.01
C LYS A 101 2.13 -8.59 -19.49
N THR A 102 0.90 -8.84 -19.81
CA THR A 102 0.29 -8.62 -21.14
C THR A 102 -0.73 -7.48 -21.06
N ILE A 103 -1.24 -7.05 -22.21
CA ILE A 103 -2.35 -6.08 -22.27
C ILE A 103 -3.61 -6.68 -21.64
N GLU A 104 -3.84 -7.97 -21.86
CA GLU A 104 -4.97 -8.71 -21.31
C GLU A 104 -4.93 -8.77 -19.76
N ASP A 105 -3.72 -8.84 -19.18
CA ASP A 105 -3.57 -8.78 -17.71
C ASP A 105 -3.98 -7.39 -17.18
N ASP A 106 -3.61 -6.30 -17.87
CA ASP A 106 -4.02 -4.95 -17.49
C ASP A 106 -5.55 -4.76 -17.62
N GLU A 107 -6.17 -5.22 -18.70
CA GLU A 107 -7.62 -5.18 -18.90
C GLU A 107 -8.36 -6.00 -17.85
N LEU A 108 -7.85 -7.16 -17.51
CA LEU A 108 -8.39 -8.03 -16.47
C LEU A 108 -8.39 -7.34 -15.10
N VAL A 109 -7.25 -6.74 -14.72
CA VAL A 109 -7.11 -6.01 -13.46
C VAL A 109 -8.03 -4.80 -13.42
N LEU A 110 -8.12 -4.02 -14.51
CA LEU A 110 -9.05 -2.91 -14.63
C LEU A 110 -10.49 -3.37 -14.38
N LYS A 111 -10.94 -4.41 -15.09
CA LYS A 111 -12.29 -4.95 -14.95
C LYS A 111 -12.57 -5.46 -13.54
N TYR A 112 -11.59 -6.11 -12.91
CA TYR A 112 -11.70 -6.62 -11.55
C TYR A 112 -11.80 -5.49 -10.52
N LEU A 113 -10.85 -4.55 -10.53
CA LEU A 113 -10.78 -3.49 -9.52
C LEU A 113 -11.93 -2.47 -9.63
N THR A 114 -12.44 -2.20 -10.85
CA THR A 114 -13.60 -1.32 -11.04
C THR A 114 -14.83 -1.78 -10.23
N ARG A 115 -14.95 -3.07 -9.93
CA ARG A 115 -16.02 -3.63 -9.08
C ARG A 115 -15.93 -3.18 -7.62
N PHE A 116 -14.77 -2.70 -7.19
CA PHE A 116 -14.49 -2.27 -5.83
C PHE A 116 -14.41 -0.74 -5.68
N ALA A 117 -14.82 0.00 -6.72
CA ALA A 117 -14.90 1.46 -6.66
C ALA A 117 -15.75 1.90 -5.46
N PHE A 118 -15.26 2.90 -4.70
CA PHE A 118 -15.94 3.40 -3.51
C PHE A 118 -15.64 4.88 -3.28
N THR A 119 -16.49 5.55 -2.52
CA THR A 119 -16.23 6.92 -2.06
C THR A 119 -15.59 6.84 -0.66
N PRO A 120 -14.33 7.25 -0.50
CA PRO A 120 -13.66 7.22 0.81
C PRO A 120 -14.28 8.22 1.79
N SER A 121 -14.49 7.78 3.03
CA SER A 121 -15.07 8.62 4.08
C SER A 121 -14.06 9.55 4.75
N PHE A 122 -12.76 9.21 4.66
CA PHE A 122 -11.67 9.84 5.44
C PHE A 122 -11.92 9.83 6.96
N ASN A 123 -12.75 8.92 7.43
CA ASN A 123 -13.01 8.70 8.84
C ASN A 123 -12.14 7.54 9.34
N PHE A 124 -10.99 7.86 9.93
CA PHE A 124 -9.98 6.89 10.36
C PHE A 124 -10.34 6.29 11.72
N THR A 125 -11.36 5.44 11.75
CA THR A 125 -11.86 4.79 12.98
C THR A 125 -11.34 3.37 13.17
N LYS A 126 -10.71 2.78 12.15
CA LYS A 126 -10.15 1.43 12.22
C LYS A 126 -8.66 1.47 12.47
N GLU A 127 -8.19 0.73 13.46
CA GLU A 127 -6.77 0.54 13.73
C GLU A 127 -6.34 -0.87 13.35
N PHE A 128 -5.13 -0.98 12.78
CA PHE A 128 -4.47 -2.25 12.51
C PHE A 128 -3.21 -2.34 13.35
N HIS A 129 -3.02 -3.47 13.99
CA HIS A 129 -1.84 -3.80 14.76
C HIS A 129 -1.16 -5.00 14.13
N PHE A 130 0.12 -4.87 13.83
CA PHE A 130 0.93 -5.96 13.31
C PHE A 130 1.59 -6.69 14.47
N ASP A 131 1.23 -7.94 14.70
CA ASP A 131 1.93 -8.82 15.61
C ASP A 131 3.10 -9.55 14.91
N SER A 132 3.88 -10.30 15.67
CA SER A 132 5.09 -10.97 15.16
C SER A 132 4.83 -11.98 14.04
N SER A 133 3.60 -12.49 13.89
CA SER A 133 3.25 -13.45 12.84
C SER A 133 3.20 -12.83 11.44
N TYR A 134 3.13 -11.50 11.35
CA TYR A 134 3.15 -10.76 10.08
C TYR A 134 4.56 -10.37 9.61
N PHE A 135 5.61 -10.63 10.41
CA PHE A 135 6.97 -10.24 10.06
C PHE A 135 7.75 -11.40 9.47
N TYR A 136 8.22 -11.20 8.26
CA TYR A 136 9.04 -12.15 7.52
C TYR A 136 10.35 -11.48 7.09
N PRO A 137 11.47 -12.23 6.95
CA PRO A 137 12.69 -11.69 6.36
C PRO A 137 12.43 -11.11 4.96
N TRP A 138 13.05 -9.98 4.67
CA TRP A 138 12.84 -9.31 3.37
C TRP A 138 13.10 -10.22 2.16
N GLU A 139 14.13 -11.05 2.22
CA GLU A 139 14.46 -11.98 1.14
C GLU A 139 13.32 -12.95 0.85
N GLU A 140 12.64 -13.43 1.87
CA GLU A 140 11.49 -14.32 1.72
C GLU A 140 10.32 -13.57 1.06
N VAL A 141 9.97 -12.40 1.58
CA VAL A 141 8.91 -11.55 1.03
C VAL A 141 9.19 -11.19 -0.43
N TYR A 142 10.41 -10.75 -0.74
CA TYR A 142 10.83 -10.37 -2.08
C TYR A 142 10.72 -11.52 -3.11
N ASN A 143 10.99 -12.75 -2.70
CA ASN A 143 10.84 -13.92 -3.56
C ASN A 143 9.40 -14.47 -3.60
N TRP A 144 8.60 -14.18 -2.61
CA TRP A 144 7.20 -14.57 -2.52
C TRP A 144 6.27 -13.66 -3.34
N ILE A 145 6.48 -12.34 -3.34
CA ILE A 145 5.61 -11.36 -4.01
C ILE A 145 5.30 -11.71 -5.47
N PRO A 146 6.26 -12.01 -6.35
CA PRO A 146 5.94 -12.36 -7.74
C PRO A 146 5.05 -13.60 -7.87
N LYS A 147 5.20 -14.57 -6.98
CA LYS A 147 4.37 -15.79 -6.94
C LYS A 147 2.95 -15.44 -6.49
N ARG A 148 2.83 -14.61 -5.44
CA ARG A 148 1.54 -14.15 -4.93
C ARG A 148 0.75 -13.37 -5.99
N ILE A 149 1.40 -12.47 -6.70
CA ILE A 149 0.76 -11.69 -7.78
C ILE A 149 0.24 -12.62 -8.88
N LYS A 150 1.02 -13.63 -9.26
CA LYS A 150 0.57 -14.64 -10.24
C LYS A 150 -0.67 -15.40 -9.75
N GLU A 151 -0.67 -15.84 -8.49
CA GLU A 151 -1.82 -16.50 -7.88
C GLU A 151 -3.08 -15.61 -7.90
N ILE A 152 -2.91 -14.32 -7.57
CA ILE A 152 -4.01 -13.35 -7.59
C ILE A 152 -4.56 -13.23 -9.02
N LEU A 153 -3.71 -13.05 -10.04
CA LEU A 153 -4.14 -12.98 -11.44
C LEU A 153 -4.89 -14.23 -11.88
N GLU A 154 -4.40 -15.41 -11.51
CA GLU A 154 -5.07 -16.67 -11.83
C GLU A 154 -6.45 -16.79 -11.16
N ASN A 155 -6.59 -16.25 -9.95
CA ASN A 155 -7.89 -16.23 -9.27
C ASN A 155 -8.85 -15.22 -9.91
N ILE A 156 -8.38 -14.03 -10.23
CA ILE A 156 -9.17 -13.01 -10.93
C ILE A 156 -9.70 -13.57 -12.28
N LYS A 157 -8.86 -14.30 -13.04
CA LYS A 157 -9.26 -14.95 -14.31
C LYS A 157 -10.44 -15.92 -14.14
N LYS A 158 -10.64 -16.47 -12.97
CA LYS A 158 -11.76 -17.39 -12.70
C LYS A 158 -13.03 -16.65 -12.26
N GLU A 159 -12.89 -15.41 -11.78
CA GLU A 159 -14.00 -14.60 -11.22
C GLU A 159 -14.61 -13.62 -12.24
N VAL A 160 -13.90 -13.29 -13.28
CA VAL A 160 -14.22 -12.24 -14.27
C VAL A 160 -14.48 -12.84 -15.65
#